data_fe60ed6ab1a74072cfe66a648c10bb7f
#
_entry.id   fe60ed6ab1a74072cfe66a648c10bb7f
#
_cell.length_a   1.000
_cell.length_b   1.000
_cell.length_c   1.000
_cell.angle_alpha   90.00
_cell.angle_beta   90.00
_cell.angle_gamma   90.00
#
_symmetry.space_group_name_H-M   'P 1'
#
loop_
_entity.id
_entity.type
_entity.pdbx_description
1 polymer ?
#
loop_
_entity_poly.entity_id
_entity_poly.type
_entity_poly.pdbx_seq_one_letter_code
_entity_poly.pdbx_strand_id
1 'polypeptide(L)'
;VQNGEETQLLASWCSMDFPTELVKVAVADGKSEQITHENEHILSQLAEHKTEARMVKTVDGKDMLTWVLYPPQFDSTKTYPGIVICLGGPQGTLSQSWSYRWNYRLMSAQGYVVALPNRRGTTAFGQEWCEQISGDYSGLNLQDYLSAANELRSEPYIGKLAACGASYGGYSVYMLAGIHGNTFDCFIAHAGIFDEKYMYYETEEMWFANWDNGGLEEYSYTPGQTGPAGDGETFGGIRQGGSPWSTN
;
A
#
# COMPACT_ATOMS: atom_id res chain seq x y z
N VAL A 1 18.32 -29.27 6.11
CA VAL A 1 17.72 -30.58 5.72
C VAL A 1 18.69 -31.67 6.10
N GLN A 2 18.43 -32.39 7.15
CA GLN A 2 19.15 -33.62 7.45
C GLN A 2 18.29 -34.83 7.03
N ASN A 3 18.81 -35.64 6.13
CA ASN A 3 18.25 -36.95 5.73
C ASN A 3 16.84 -36.94 5.12
N GLY A 4 16.41 -35.85 4.48
CA GLY A 4 15.13 -35.81 3.79
C GLY A 4 13.88 -35.61 4.67
N GLU A 5 14.04 -35.51 5.99
CA GLU A 5 12.96 -35.15 6.91
C GLU A 5 13.18 -33.75 7.46
N GLU A 6 12.38 -32.79 6.98
CA GLU A 6 12.36 -31.44 7.52
C GLU A 6 11.48 -31.41 8.76
N THR A 7 12.10 -31.30 9.92
CA THR A 7 11.39 -31.18 11.19
C THR A 7 11.31 -29.74 11.70
N GLN A 8 12.16 -28.86 11.16
CA GLN A 8 12.25 -27.45 11.55
C GLN A 8 12.61 -26.59 10.34
N LEU A 9 12.04 -25.39 10.30
CA LEU A 9 12.37 -24.35 9.35
C LEU A 9 13.08 -23.21 10.07
N LEU A 10 14.05 -22.59 9.39
CA LEU A 10 14.60 -21.30 9.78
C LEU A 10 13.87 -20.22 8.94
N ALA A 11 13.29 -19.26 9.62
CA ALA A 11 12.55 -18.18 8.98
C ALA A 11 13.00 -16.81 9.50
N SER A 12 12.78 -15.78 8.70
CA SER A 12 12.85 -14.39 9.12
C SER A 12 11.47 -13.94 9.61
N TRP A 13 11.44 -13.21 10.70
CA TRP A 13 10.22 -12.67 11.29
C TRP A 13 10.37 -11.18 11.59
N CYS A 14 9.43 -10.37 11.14
CA CYS A 14 9.35 -8.95 11.48
C CYS A 14 7.88 -8.51 11.57
N SER A 15 7.67 -7.36 12.16
CA SER A 15 6.37 -6.67 12.13
C SER A 15 6.59 -5.16 11.99
N MET A 16 5.54 -4.37 12.04
CA MET A 16 5.68 -2.91 12.17
C MET A 16 6.34 -2.50 13.49
N ASP A 17 6.37 -3.41 14.47
CA ASP A 17 6.83 -3.15 15.85
C ASP A 17 8.29 -3.49 16.08
N PHE A 18 8.86 -4.34 15.23
CA PHE A 18 10.26 -4.75 15.36
C PHE A 18 10.87 -5.14 14.02
N PRO A 19 12.17 -4.87 13.83
CA PRO A 19 12.93 -5.29 12.66
C PRO A 19 13.10 -6.80 12.59
N THR A 20 13.63 -7.29 11.48
CA THR A 20 13.78 -8.73 11.24
C THR A 20 14.65 -9.42 12.29
N GLU A 21 14.09 -10.46 12.87
CA GLU A 21 14.76 -11.44 13.71
C GLU A 21 14.66 -12.84 13.08
N LEU A 22 15.53 -13.75 13.48
CA LEU A 22 15.46 -15.14 13.06
C LEU A 22 14.63 -15.96 14.04
N VAL A 23 13.79 -16.82 13.48
CA VAL A 23 12.96 -17.75 14.24
C VAL A 23 13.09 -19.16 13.69
N LYS A 24 13.03 -20.11 14.59
CA LYS A 24 12.93 -21.53 14.29
C LYS A 24 11.45 -21.92 14.37
N VAL A 25 10.93 -22.57 13.35
CA VAL A 25 9.53 -23.01 13.28
C VAL A 25 9.48 -24.52 13.20
N ALA A 26 8.77 -25.15 14.12
CA ALA A 26 8.52 -26.58 14.08
C ALA A 26 7.50 -26.93 12.98
N VAL A 27 7.85 -27.84 12.06
CA VAL A 27 6.97 -28.22 10.95
C VAL A 27 5.72 -28.95 11.46
N ALA A 28 5.83 -29.66 12.54
CA ALA A 28 4.75 -30.50 13.07
C ALA A 28 3.54 -29.71 13.60
N ASP A 29 3.76 -28.57 14.23
CA ASP A 29 2.71 -27.81 14.92
C ASP A 29 2.77 -26.28 14.69
N GLY A 30 3.70 -25.82 13.87
CA GLY A 30 3.87 -24.40 13.55
C GLY A 30 4.42 -23.53 14.71
N LYS A 31 4.81 -24.14 15.83
CA LYS A 31 5.38 -23.35 16.93
C LYS A 31 6.69 -22.69 16.53
N SER A 32 6.80 -21.41 16.84
CA SER A 32 7.99 -20.62 16.59
C SER A 32 8.73 -20.31 17.87
N GLU A 33 10.05 -20.30 17.78
CA GLU A 33 10.98 -19.89 18.81
C GLU A 33 11.94 -18.87 18.22
N GLN A 34 12.01 -17.68 18.82
CA GLN A 34 12.96 -16.65 18.40
C GLN A 34 14.38 -17.06 18.75
N ILE A 35 15.30 -16.91 17.79
CA ILE A 35 16.71 -17.31 17.92
C ILE A 35 17.60 -16.10 18.13
N THR A 36 17.31 -14.99 17.44
CA THR A 36 18.10 -13.76 17.54
C THR A 36 17.32 -12.68 18.30
N HIS A 37 18.05 -11.83 19.02
CA HIS A 37 17.53 -10.75 19.87
C HIS A 37 18.34 -9.47 19.67
N GLU A 38 18.71 -9.20 18.40
CA GLU A 38 19.65 -8.14 18.03
C GLU A 38 19.17 -6.73 18.42
N ASN A 39 17.85 -6.52 18.39
CA ASN A 39 17.26 -5.20 18.62
C ASN A 39 16.56 -5.06 19.98
N GLU A 40 16.50 -6.09 20.78
CA GLU A 40 15.74 -6.11 22.05
C GLU A 40 16.19 -5.00 23.02
N HIS A 41 17.49 -4.73 23.09
CA HIS A 41 18.06 -3.69 23.95
C HIS A 41 17.60 -2.26 23.57
N ILE A 42 17.18 -2.03 22.33
CA ILE A 42 16.57 -0.76 21.87
C ILE A 42 15.06 -0.83 22.05
N LEU A 43 14.44 -1.89 21.55
CA LEU A 43 12.98 -2.02 21.52
C LEU A 43 12.36 -2.02 22.91
N SER A 44 13.03 -2.61 23.90
CA SER A 44 12.58 -2.60 25.29
C SER A 44 12.50 -1.20 25.94
N GLN A 45 13.13 -0.21 25.33
CA GLN A 45 13.11 1.19 25.80
C GLN A 45 12.03 2.03 25.07
N LEU A 46 11.41 1.49 24.01
CA LEU A 46 10.39 2.19 23.25
C LEU A 46 9.01 2.00 23.88
N ALA A 47 8.17 3.02 23.74
CA ALA A 47 6.79 2.94 24.17
C ALA A 47 6.00 1.95 23.32
N GLU A 48 5.10 1.20 23.96
CA GLU A 48 4.18 0.33 23.26
C GLU A 48 3.21 1.13 22.36
N HIS A 49 2.91 0.56 21.21
CA HIS A 49 1.94 1.07 20.26
C HIS A 49 0.80 0.09 20.09
N LYS A 50 -0.40 0.63 19.88
CA LYS A 50 -1.53 -0.17 19.43
C LYS A 50 -1.55 -0.13 17.88
N THR A 51 -1.63 -1.31 17.27
CA THR A 51 -1.95 -1.49 15.85
C THR A 51 -3.25 -2.27 15.73
N GLU A 52 -4.16 -1.82 14.87
CA GLU A 52 -5.49 -2.41 14.68
C GLU A 52 -5.68 -2.74 13.20
N ALA A 53 -6.21 -3.94 12.92
CA ALA A 53 -6.68 -4.33 11.60
C ALA A 53 -8.18 -3.96 11.48
N ARG A 54 -8.52 -3.07 10.57
CA ARG A 54 -9.90 -2.69 10.26
C ARG A 54 -10.28 -3.17 8.88
N MET A 55 -11.51 -3.66 8.75
CA MET A 55 -12.11 -3.96 7.45
C MET A 55 -13.03 -2.80 7.06
N VAL A 56 -12.50 -1.92 6.23
CA VAL A 56 -13.22 -0.75 5.72
C VAL A 56 -14.06 -1.13 4.52
N LYS A 57 -15.31 -0.71 4.47
CA LYS A 57 -16.17 -0.91 3.30
C LYS A 57 -15.83 0.09 2.21
N THR A 58 -15.56 -0.43 1.02
CA THR A 58 -15.39 0.37 -0.20
C THR A 58 -16.73 0.85 -0.74
N VAL A 59 -16.72 1.79 -1.70
CA VAL A 59 -17.96 2.32 -2.30
C VAL A 59 -18.81 1.26 -3.01
N ASP A 60 -18.19 0.17 -3.47
CA ASP A 60 -18.85 -0.99 -4.08
C ASP A 60 -19.10 -2.14 -3.09
N GLY A 61 -18.92 -1.88 -1.78
CA GLY A 61 -19.27 -2.80 -0.69
C GLY A 61 -18.27 -3.91 -0.41
N LYS A 62 -17.09 -3.89 -1.03
CA LYS A 62 -16.01 -4.86 -0.74
C LYS A 62 -15.32 -4.52 0.60
N ASP A 63 -14.68 -5.52 1.19
CA ASP A 63 -13.89 -5.34 2.42
C ASP A 63 -12.43 -5.02 2.08
N MET A 64 -11.94 -3.90 2.58
CA MET A 64 -10.57 -3.45 2.40
C MET A 64 -9.83 -3.44 3.74
N LEU A 65 -8.79 -4.27 3.87
CA LEU A 65 -7.93 -4.23 5.06
C LEU A 65 -7.21 -2.89 5.17
N THR A 66 -7.42 -2.22 6.28
CA THR A 66 -6.75 -0.98 6.64
C THR A 66 -6.09 -1.15 8.01
N TRP A 67 -4.76 -1.06 8.06
CA TRP A 67 -4.07 -1.00 9.35
C TRP A 67 -4.18 0.41 9.93
N VAL A 68 -4.47 0.49 11.22
CA VAL A 68 -4.52 1.76 11.96
C VAL A 68 -3.52 1.70 13.11
N LEU A 69 -2.56 2.62 13.09
CA LEU A 69 -1.54 2.77 14.12
C LEU A 69 -1.90 3.95 15.01
N TYR A 70 -1.92 3.71 16.29
CA TYR A 70 -2.21 4.73 17.30
C TYR A 70 -0.95 5.26 17.95
N PRO A 71 -0.92 6.53 18.37
CA PRO A 71 0.20 7.07 19.13
C PRO A 71 0.39 6.32 20.46
N PRO A 72 1.61 6.32 21.02
CA PRO A 72 1.82 5.80 22.36
C PRO A 72 0.87 6.45 23.37
N GLN A 73 0.39 5.66 24.33
CA GLN A 73 -0.54 6.11 25.37
C GLN A 73 -1.82 6.74 24.79
N PHE A 74 -2.30 6.19 23.66
CA PHE A 74 -3.53 6.66 23.01
C PHE A 74 -4.70 6.70 24.00
N ASP A 75 -5.42 7.82 23.98
CA ASP A 75 -6.58 8.08 24.81
C ASP A 75 -7.72 8.59 23.91
N SER A 76 -8.73 7.78 23.72
CA SER A 76 -9.88 8.08 22.82
C SER A 76 -10.69 9.31 23.22
N THR A 77 -10.46 9.87 24.41
CA THR A 77 -11.11 11.12 24.87
C THR A 77 -10.37 12.37 24.37
N LYS A 78 -9.19 12.21 23.81
CA LYS A 78 -8.37 13.30 23.24
C LYS A 78 -8.53 13.35 21.73
N THR A 79 -8.12 14.47 21.14
CA THR A 79 -8.15 14.67 19.70
C THR A 79 -6.74 14.58 19.12
N TYR A 80 -6.59 13.82 18.03
CA TYR A 80 -5.33 13.59 17.33
C TYR A 80 -5.44 14.00 15.86
N PRO A 81 -4.38 14.49 15.24
CA PRO A 81 -4.30 14.55 13.79
C PRO A 81 -4.20 13.14 13.20
N GLY A 82 -4.86 12.91 12.07
CA GLY A 82 -4.78 11.66 11.32
C GLY A 82 -3.96 11.80 10.05
N ILE A 83 -3.36 10.71 9.59
CA ILE A 83 -2.68 10.61 8.30
C ILE A 83 -3.18 9.35 7.59
N VAL A 84 -3.64 9.48 6.35
CA VAL A 84 -3.90 8.36 5.45
C VAL A 84 -2.70 8.22 4.52
N ILE A 85 -2.09 7.05 4.51
CA ILE A 85 -0.95 6.74 3.65
C ILE A 85 -1.44 6.23 2.30
N CYS A 86 -1.05 6.93 1.25
CA CYS A 86 -1.24 6.50 -0.13
C CYS A 86 -0.02 5.71 -0.56
N LEU A 87 -0.21 4.41 -0.78
CA LEU A 87 0.86 3.48 -1.15
C LEU A 87 1.36 3.76 -2.56
N GLY A 88 2.68 3.79 -2.72
CA GLY A 88 3.34 3.77 -4.02
C GLY A 88 3.29 2.39 -4.68
N GLY A 89 3.82 2.28 -5.84
CA GLY A 89 3.81 1.07 -6.66
C GLY A 89 3.26 1.38 -8.05
N PRO A 90 1.97 1.12 -8.38
CA PRO A 90 0.80 0.93 -7.49
C PRO A 90 0.64 -0.47 -6.88
N GLN A 91 1.25 -1.50 -7.49
CA GLN A 91 1.19 -2.85 -6.94
C GLN A 91 2.17 -2.99 -5.77
N GLY A 92 1.66 -3.21 -4.61
CA GLY A 92 2.40 -3.39 -3.37
C GLY A 92 1.44 -3.71 -2.24
N THR A 93 1.94 -3.93 -1.04
CA THR A 93 1.11 -4.27 0.12
C THR A 93 1.57 -3.49 1.34
N LEU A 94 0.63 -2.87 2.03
CA LEU A 94 0.85 -2.34 3.37
C LEU A 94 0.61 -3.48 4.35
N SER A 95 1.69 -4.18 4.67
CA SER A 95 1.68 -5.32 5.60
C SER A 95 2.34 -4.95 6.92
N GLN A 96 2.31 -5.87 7.87
CA GLN A 96 3.08 -5.76 9.08
C GLN A 96 4.56 -6.04 8.79
N SER A 97 5.26 -5.03 8.22
CA SER A 97 6.67 -5.12 7.89
C SER A 97 7.44 -3.93 8.48
N TRP A 98 8.67 -4.17 8.87
CA TRP A 98 9.57 -3.12 9.32
C TRP A 98 10.21 -2.41 8.13
N SER A 99 10.22 -1.07 8.16
CA SER A 99 10.95 -0.26 7.19
C SER A 99 11.80 0.78 7.91
N TYR A 100 13.07 0.86 7.57
CA TYR A 100 13.95 1.93 8.07
C TYR A 100 13.76 3.24 7.32
N ARG A 101 13.20 3.19 6.13
CA ARG A 101 12.94 4.38 5.29
C ARG A 101 11.56 4.99 5.56
N TRP A 102 10.51 4.15 5.57
CA TRP A 102 9.13 4.55 5.74
C TRP A 102 8.54 3.85 6.96
N ASN A 103 8.97 4.29 8.14
CA ASN A 103 8.51 3.70 9.39
C ASN A 103 7.29 4.47 9.91
N TYR A 104 6.12 3.88 9.72
CA TYR A 104 4.85 4.48 10.12
C TYR A 104 4.71 4.64 11.63
N ARG A 105 5.44 3.84 12.41
CA ARG A 105 5.50 3.99 13.86
C ARG A 105 6.17 5.29 14.29
N LEU A 106 7.13 5.78 13.55
CA LEU A 106 7.71 7.11 13.81
C LEU A 106 6.67 8.21 13.63
N MET A 107 5.78 8.09 12.63
CA MET A 107 4.67 9.03 12.45
C MET A 107 3.70 8.96 13.63
N SER A 108 3.28 7.76 14.03
CA SER A 108 2.37 7.61 15.17
C SER A 108 3.02 8.03 16.49
N ALA A 109 4.32 7.82 16.66
CA ALA A 109 5.06 8.29 17.84
C ALA A 109 5.10 9.83 17.97
N GLN A 110 4.92 10.55 16.87
CA GLN A 110 4.77 12.01 16.88
C GLN A 110 3.34 12.48 17.21
N GLY A 111 2.45 11.57 17.58
CA GLY A 111 1.09 11.89 17.99
C GLY A 111 0.04 11.80 16.89
N TYR A 112 0.36 11.18 15.76
CA TYR A 112 -0.61 10.96 14.69
C TYR A 112 -1.31 9.60 14.81
N VAL A 113 -2.58 9.54 14.45
CA VAL A 113 -3.24 8.28 14.11
C VAL A 113 -3.00 8.03 12.62
N VAL A 114 -2.36 6.90 12.27
CA VAL A 114 -1.92 6.61 10.91
C VAL A 114 -2.73 5.47 10.32
N ALA A 115 -3.43 5.70 9.22
CA ALA A 115 -4.18 4.68 8.48
C ALA A 115 -3.41 4.24 7.22
N LEU A 116 -3.33 2.93 7.03
CA LEU A 116 -2.62 2.26 5.95
C LEU A 116 -3.60 1.39 5.15
N PRO A 117 -4.39 1.96 4.23
CA PRO A 117 -5.38 1.21 3.46
C PRO A 117 -4.72 0.39 2.36
N ASN A 118 -5.09 -0.89 2.27
CA ASN A 118 -4.75 -1.77 1.16
C ASN A 118 -5.80 -1.67 0.06
N ARG A 119 -5.84 -0.52 -0.60
CA ARG A 119 -6.78 -0.22 -1.68
C ARG A 119 -6.59 -1.19 -2.85
N ARG A 120 -7.54 -1.27 -3.77
CA ARG A 120 -7.40 -2.09 -4.99
C ARG A 120 -6.13 -1.70 -5.76
N GLY A 121 -5.49 -2.70 -6.38
CA GLY A 121 -4.13 -2.63 -6.90
C GLY A 121 -3.08 -3.14 -5.91
N THR A 122 -3.41 -3.35 -4.62
CA THR A 122 -2.48 -4.00 -3.69
C THR A 122 -2.44 -5.51 -3.91
N THR A 123 -1.25 -6.08 -3.72
CA THR A 123 -1.02 -7.53 -3.78
C THR A 123 -1.51 -8.23 -2.51
N ALA A 124 -1.53 -9.57 -2.50
CA ALA A 124 -1.92 -10.43 -1.38
C ALA A 124 -3.42 -10.51 -1.06
N PHE A 125 -4.30 -9.82 -1.81
CA PHE A 125 -5.76 -9.87 -1.63
C PHE A 125 -6.49 -10.50 -2.82
N GLY A 126 -5.78 -11.28 -3.61
CA GLY A 126 -6.28 -11.93 -4.81
C GLY A 126 -5.91 -11.18 -6.09
N GLN A 127 -5.87 -11.92 -7.21
CA GLN A 127 -5.46 -11.41 -8.51
C GLN A 127 -6.42 -10.31 -8.99
N GLU A 128 -7.73 -10.54 -8.88
CA GLU A 128 -8.75 -9.56 -9.25
C GLU A 128 -8.56 -8.21 -8.54
N TRP A 129 -8.29 -8.22 -7.23
CA TRP A 129 -8.06 -7.00 -6.47
C TRP A 129 -6.83 -6.24 -6.94
N CYS A 130 -5.76 -6.97 -7.27
CA CYS A 130 -4.51 -6.37 -7.76
C CYS A 130 -4.67 -5.79 -9.16
N GLU A 131 -5.35 -6.49 -10.07
CA GLU A 131 -5.48 -6.09 -11.47
C GLU A 131 -6.43 -4.91 -11.70
N GLN A 132 -7.33 -4.61 -10.76
CA GLN A 132 -8.27 -3.51 -10.88
C GLN A 132 -7.62 -2.12 -10.93
N ILE A 133 -6.32 -2.00 -10.71
CA ILE A 133 -5.59 -0.75 -10.85
C ILE A 133 -5.11 -0.53 -12.28
N SER A 134 -4.87 -1.60 -13.04
CA SER A 134 -4.35 -1.50 -14.41
C SER A 134 -5.43 -0.93 -15.33
N GLY A 135 -5.11 0.13 -16.05
CA GLY A 135 -6.04 0.88 -16.89
C GLY A 135 -6.97 1.82 -16.12
N ASP A 136 -6.86 1.91 -14.80
CA ASP A 136 -7.72 2.78 -13.97
C ASP A 136 -6.96 3.37 -12.77
N TYR A 137 -5.94 4.20 -13.04
CA TYR A 137 -5.15 4.83 -11.98
C TYR A 137 -5.92 5.87 -11.17
N SER A 138 -6.97 6.47 -11.73
CA SER A 138 -7.74 7.56 -11.12
C SER A 138 -9.17 7.20 -10.72
N GLY A 139 -9.55 5.94 -10.79
CA GLY A 139 -10.91 5.48 -10.51
C GLY A 139 -11.15 4.97 -9.09
N LEU A 140 -11.58 3.71 -9.01
CA LEU A 140 -12.03 3.10 -7.77
C LEU A 140 -10.95 3.05 -6.67
N ASN A 141 -9.68 2.96 -7.04
CA ASN A 141 -8.58 3.00 -6.06
C ASN A 141 -8.54 4.31 -5.27
N LEU A 142 -8.89 5.44 -5.88
CA LEU A 142 -8.99 6.73 -5.17
C LEU A 142 -10.22 6.78 -4.26
N GLN A 143 -11.33 6.15 -4.66
CA GLN A 143 -12.51 6.00 -3.82
C GLN A 143 -12.24 5.11 -2.60
N ASP A 144 -11.36 4.12 -2.72
CA ASP A 144 -10.91 3.30 -1.60
C ASP A 144 -10.16 4.14 -0.56
N TYR A 145 -9.25 5.03 -0.99
CA TYR A 145 -8.60 5.98 -0.08
C TYR A 145 -9.61 6.91 0.60
N LEU A 146 -10.59 7.42 -0.15
CA LEU A 146 -11.64 8.27 0.42
C LEU A 146 -12.51 7.49 1.41
N SER A 147 -12.81 6.22 1.15
CA SER A 147 -13.55 5.36 2.07
C SER A 147 -12.81 5.19 3.39
N ALA A 148 -11.50 4.88 3.34
CA ALA A 148 -10.67 4.77 4.54
C ALA A 148 -10.54 6.10 5.28
N ALA A 149 -10.39 7.20 4.55
CA ALA A 149 -10.29 8.53 5.12
C ALA A 149 -11.59 8.97 5.81
N ASN A 150 -12.73 8.73 5.19
CA ASN A 150 -14.05 9.08 5.76
C ASN A 150 -14.37 8.24 7.00
N GLU A 151 -14.03 6.94 6.99
CA GLU A 151 -14.16 6.11 8.18
C GLU A 151 -13.29 6.64 9.32
N LEU A 152 -12.01 6.91 9.06
CA LEU A 152 -11.12 7.45 10.07
C LEU A 152 -11.61 8.82 10.58
N ARG A 153 -12.07 9.71 9.69
CA ARG A 153 -12.59 11.03 10.05
C ARG A 153 -13.86 10.97 10.88
N SER A 154 -14.63 9.88 10.79
CA SER A 154 -15.84 9.69 11.60
C SER A 154 -15.54 9.41 13.07
N GLU A 155 -14.32 9.07 13.40
CA GLU A 155 -13.90 8.79 14.77
C GLU A 155 -13.83 10.07 15.61
N PRO A 156 -14.41 10.09 16.82
CA PRO A 156 -14.49 11.30 17.64
C PRO A 156 -13.13 11.84 18.08
N TYR A 157 -12.10 11.01 18.03
CA TYR A 157 -10.72 11.39 18.38
C TYR A 157 -9.91 11.91 17.19
N ILE A 158 -10.48 11.99 15.99
CA ILE A 158 -9.78 12.56 14.82
C ILE A 158 -10.16 14.01 14.62
N GLY A 159 -9.16 14.88 14.65
CA GLY A 159 -9.29 16.29 14.33
C GLY A 159 -9.05 16.58 12.85
N LYS A 160 -7.85 17.04 12.53
CA LYS A 160 -7.43 17.26 11.13
C LYS A 160 -6.91 15.98 10.51
N LEU A 161 -7.12 15.82 9.20
CA LEU A 161 -6.71 14.65 8.44
C LEU A 161 -5.86 15.03 7.24
N ALA A 162 -4.72 14.36 7.09
CA ALA A 162 -3.82 14.52 5.96
C ALA A 162 -3.80 13.28 5.05
N ALA A 163 -3.59 13.48 3.76
CA ALA A 163 -3.15 12.44 2.83
C ALA A 163 -1.65 12.56 2.59
N CYS A 164 -0.92 11.45 2.67
CA CYS A 164 0.53 11.42 2.47
C CYS A 164 0.91 10.25 1.58
N GLY A 165 1.73 10.48 0.54
CA GLY A 165 2.15 9.41 -0.36
C GLY A 165 3.37 9.76 -1.19
N ALA A 166 4.05 8.71 -1.67
CA ALA A 166 5.23 8.84 -2.50
C ALA A 166 5.09 8.05 -3.80
N SER A 167 5.77 8.51 -4.88
CA SER A 167 5.74 7.85 -6.20
C SER A 167 4.29 7.80 -6.72
N TYR A 168 3.76 6.63 -7.10
CA TYR A 168 2.34 6.47 -7.40
C TYR A 168 1.43 6.97 -6.24
N GLY A 169 1.86 6.79 -4.98
CA GLY A 169 1.17 7.37 -3.83
C GLY A 169 1.15 8.90 -3.83
N GLY A 170 2.20 9.54 -4.37
CA GLY A 170 2.25 10.99 -4.60
C GLY A 170 1.27 11.41 -5.72
N TYR A 171 1.17 10.65 -6.81
CA TYR A 171 0.11 10.80 -7.82
C TYR A 171 -1.28 10.73 -7.17
N SER A 172 -1.53 9.70 -6.35
CA SER A 172 -2.80 9.56 -5.65
C SER A 172 -3.12 10.79 -4.78
N VAL A 173 -2.11 11.37 -4.12
CA VAL A 173 -2.28 12.59 -3.31
C VAL A 173 -2.68 13.80 -4.18
N TYR A 174 -2.07 13.96 -5.37
CA TYR A 174 -2.46 15.03 -6.31
C TYR A 174 -3.92 14.87 -6.75
N MET A 175 -4.31 13.65 -7.12
CA MET A 175 -5.68 13.36 -7.54
C MET A 175 -6.67 13.59 -6.39
N LEU A 176 -6.36 13.11 -5.19
CA LEU A 176 -7.18 13.32 -4.00
C LEU A 176 -7.34 14.82 -3.67
N ALA A 177 -6.32 15.63 -3.88
CA ALA A 177 -6.41 17.07 -3.67
C ALA A 177 -7.47 17.74 -4.59
N GLY A 178 -7.73 17.16 -5.76
CA GLY A 178 -8.75 17.63 -6.69
C GLY A 178 -10.17 17.13 -6.39
N ILE A 179 -10.33 15.98 -5.73
CA ILE A 179 -11.63 15.30 -5.63
C ILE A 179 -12.13 15.04 -4.21
N HIS A 180 -11.33 15.35 -3.17
CA HIS A 180 -11.62 14.96 -1.79
C HIS A 180 -12.84 15.66 -1.14
N GLY A 181 -13.40 16.68 -1.77
CA GLY A 181 -14.41 17.54 -1.12
C GLY A 181 -13.81 18.21 0.12
N ASN A 182 -14.29 17.83 1.30
CA ASN A 182 -13.79 18.32 2.59
C ASN A 182 -13.18 17.20 3.46
N THR A 183 -12.78 16.08 2.86
CA THR A 183 -12.26 14.92 3.62
C THR A 183 -10.88 15.19 4.21
N PHE A 184 -9.98 15.86 3.48
CA PHE A 184 -8.62 16.14 3.93
C PHE A 184 -8.40 17.63 4.21
N ASP A 185 -7.55 17.93 5.18
CA ASP A 185 -7.11 19.28 5.55
C ASP A 185 -5.71 19.60 5.01
N CYS A 186 -4.92 18.57 4.66
CA CYS A 186 -3.53 18.75 4.22
C CYS A 186 -3.12 17.60 3.27
N PHE A 187 -2.19 17.90 2.37
CA PHE A 187 -1.67 16.96 1.37
C PHE A 187 -0.14 17.00 1.37
N ILE A 188 0.49 15.81 1.42
CA ILE A 188 1.94 15.64 1.39
C ILE A 188 2.29 14.67 0.27
N ALA A 189 2.69 15.20 -0.88
CA ALA A 189 3.12 14.42 -2.03
C ALA A 189 4.65 14.43 -2.14
N HIS A 190 5.27 13.25 -2.18
CA HIS A 190 6.70 13.08 -2.35
C HIS A 190 6.99 12.38 -3.66
N ALA A 191 7.77 13.02 -4.55
CA ALA A 191 8.17 12.46 -5.84
C ALA A 191 6.99 11.83 -6.61
N GLY A 192 5.84 12.50 -6.61
CA GLY A 192 4.61 12.03 -7.26
C GLY A 192 4.67 12.20 -8.77
N ILE A 193 4.05 11.27 -9.49
CA ILE A 193 3.84 11.40 -10.93
C ILE A 193 2.79 12.49 -11.14
N PHE A 194 3.17 13.57 -11.80
CA PHE A 194 2.25 14.68 -12.10
C PHE A 194 1.70 14.60 -13.52
N ASP A 195 2.52 14.09 -14.44
CA ASP A 195 2.17 13.97 -15.86
C ASP A 195 2.67 12.60 -16.35
N GLU A 196 1.72 11.72 -16.71
CA GLU A 196 1.97 10.35 -17.17
C GLU A 196 2.79 10.32 -18.47
N LYS A 197 2.61 11.32 -19.35
CA LYS A 197 3.35 11.42 -20.59
C LYS A 197 4.82 11.69 -20.35
N TYR A 198 5.15 12.61 -19.45
CA TYR A 198 6.53 12.86 -19.07
C TYR A 198 7.13 11.65 -18.37
N MET A 199 6.40 11.03 -17.46
CA MET A 199 6.82 9.80 -16.80
C MET A 199 7.20 8.71 -17.81
N TYR A 200 6.38 8.51 -18.84
CA TYR A 200 6.61 7.50 -19.87
C TYR A 200 7.91 7.72 -20.64
N TYR A 201 8.24 8.97 -20.97
CA TYR A 201 9.44 9.29 -21.75
C TYR A 201 10.70 9.46 -20.92
N GLU A 202 10.60 9.63 -19.62
CA GLU A 202 11.73 9.86 -18.72
C GLU A 202 12.11 8.62 -17.90
N THR A 203 11.25 7.60 -17.84
CA THR A 203 11.49 6.39 -17.05
C THR A 203 12.29 5.35 -17.83
N GLU A 204 13.19 4.63 -17.15
CA GLU A 204 13.77 3.38 -17.63
C GLU A 204 12.79 2.19 -17.50
N GLU A 205 11.68 2.37 -16.76
CA GLU A 205 10.68 1.36 -16.49
C GLU A 205 9.47 1.46 -17.46
N MET A 206 9.71 1.62 -18.76
CA MET A 206 8.65 1.74 -19.77
C MET A 206 7.72 0.53 -19.80
N TRP A 207 8.23 -0.65 -19.46
CA TRP A 207 7.45 -1.88 -19.33
C TRP A 207 6.28 -1.73 -18.34
N PHE A 208 6.49 -0.98 -17.29
CA PHE A 208 5.49 -0.71 -16.26
C PHE A 208 4.30 0.09 -16.82
N ALA A 209 4.60 1.21 -17.48
CA ALA A 209 3.57 2.03 -18.12
C ALA A 209 2.87 1.27 -19.26
N ASN A 210 3.61 0.43 -20.01
CA ASN A 210 3.05 -0.42 -21.06
C ASN A 210 2.10 -1.47 -20.49
N TRP A 211 2.42 -2.03 -19.34
CA TRP A 211 1.56 -3.00 -18.67
C TRP A 211 0.28 -2.35 -18.14
N ASP A 212 0.43 -1.30 -17.36
CA ASP A 212 -0.71 -0.70 -16.67
C ASP A 212 -1.57 0.21 -17.55
N ASN A 213 -0.95 0.95 -18.47
CA ASN A 213 -1.65 1.95 -19.29
C ASN A 213 -1.72 1.59 -20.78
N GLY A 214 -1.23 0.40 -21.15
CA GLY A 214 -1.29 -0.08 -22.52
C GLY A 214 -0.34 0.64 -23.47
N GLY A 215 0.88 0.95 -23.11
CA GLY A 215 1.96 1.59 -23.83
C GLY A 215 1.95 1.59 -25.38
N LEU A 216 3.08 1.57 -26.03
CA LEU A 216 3.17 1.42 -27.49
C LEU A 216 2.93 -0.03 -27.89
N GLU A 217 2.19 -0.25 -28.99
CA GLU A 217 1.78 -1.59 -29.46
C GLU A 217 2.99 -2.54 -29.63
N GLU A 218 4.10 -2.04 -30.09
CA GLU A 218 5.35 -2.80 -30.26
C GLU A 218 5.95 -3.30 -28.93
N TYR A 219 5.62 -2.70 -27.80
CA TYR A 219 6.06 -3.11 -26.46
C TYR A 219 5.01 -3.90 -25.69
N SER A 220 3.75 -3.78 -26.07
CA SER A 220 2.63 -4.44 -25.40
C SER A 220 2.21 -5.77 -26.07
N TYR A 221 2.70 -6.05 -27.27
CA TYR A 221 2.33 -7.23 -28.03
C TYR A 221 3.54 -8.01 -28.52
N THR A 222 3.57 -9.27 -28.21
CA THR A 222 4.45 -10.28 -28.83
C THR A 222 3.58 -11.36 -29.45
N PRO A 223 3.68 -11.64 -30.77
CA PRO A 223 2.88 -12.68 -31.42
C PRO A 223 3.04 -14.03 -30.70
N GLY A 224 1.90 -14.62 -30.33
CA GLY A 224 1.86 -15.91 -29.61
C GLY A 224 1.96 -15.81 -28.09
N GLN A 225 2.13 -14.62 -27.53
CA GLN A 225 2.09 -14.39 -26.10
C GLN A 225 0.63 -14.29 -25.64
N THR A 226 0.25 -15.10 -24.66
CA THR A 226 -1.05 -15.01 -24.00
C THR A 226 -0.94 -14.29 -22.68
N GLY A 227 -1.96 -13.57 -22.31
CA GLY A 227 -2.01 -12.82 -21.07
C GLY A 227 -2.29 -11.34 -21.31
N PRO A 228 -2.20 -10.53 -20.27
CA PRO A 228 -2.63 -9.13 -20.37
C PRO A 228 -2.04 -8.39 -21.56
N ALA A 229 -0.77 -8.61 -21.88
CA ALA A 229 -0.11 -8.02 -23.02
C ALA A 229 -0.31 -8.78 -24.35
N GLY A 230 -0.87 -9.99 -24.34
CA GLY A 230 -0.91 -10.87 -25.51
C GLY A 230 -2.24 -10.91 -26.27
N ASP A 231 -3.36 -10.70 -25.60
CA ASP A 231 -4.68 -10.79 -26.25
C ASP A 231 -5.17 -9.49 -26.90
N GLY A 232 -4.57 -8.36 -26.53
CA GLY A 232 -4.90 -7.07 -27.14
C GLY A 232 -6.27 -6.50 -26.78
N GLU A 233 -7.04 -7.15 -25.92
CA GLU A 233 -8.44 -6.79 -25.69
C GLU A 233 -8.75 -6.16 -24.34
N THR A 234 -7.93 -6.38 -23.32
CA THR A 234 -8.31 -6.11 -21.93
C THR A 234 -7.56 -5.01 -21.21
N PHE A 235 -6.49 -4.48 -21.78
CA PHE A 235 -5.78 -3.35 -21.20
C PHE A 235 -6.09 -2.07 -21.97
N GLY A 236 -6.23 -0.96 -21.25
CA GLY A 236 -6.42 0.37 -21.81
C GLY A 236 -5.32 0.78 -22.79
N GLY A 237 -5.40 1.98 -23.32
CA GLY A 237 -4.39 2.49 -24.22
C GLY A 237 -4.42 1.80 -25.58
N ILE A 238 -3.31 1.20 -26.00
CA ILE A 238 -3.12 0.63 -27.33
C ILE A 238 -4.08 -0.50 -27.63
N ARG A 239 -4.41 -1.33 -26.65
CA ARG A 239 -5.37 -2.43 -26.82
C ARG A 239 -6.75 -1.97 -27.20
N GLN A 240 -7.11 -0.75 -26.79
CA GLN A 240 -8.35 -0.07 -27.15
C GLN A 240 -8.15 0.95 -28.28
N GLY A 241 -6.96 0.95 -28.91
CA GLY A 241 -6.62 1.88 -29.99
C GLY A 241 -6.21 3.27 -29.55
N GLY A 242 -5.89 3.46 -28.26
CA GLY A 242 -5.43 4.72 -27.70
C GLY A 242 -3.95 4.69 -27.31
N SER A 243 -3.41 5.82 -26.90
CA SER A 243 -2.11 5.93 -26.26
C SER A 243 -2.26 5.87 -24.74
N PRO A 244 -1.18 5.57 -23.98
CA PRO A 244 -1.25 5.47 -22.50
C PRO A 244 -1.83 6.71 -21.80
N TRP A 245 -1.73 7.86 -22.43
CA TRP A 245 -2.22 9.16 -21.91
C TRP A 245 -3.51 9.66 -22.57
N SER A 246 -4.10 8.93 -23.50
CA SER A 246 -5.35 9.33 -24.17
C SER A 246 -6.59 8.69 -23.58
N THR A 247 -6.43 7.72 -22.68
CA THR A 247 -7.51 6.96 -22.05
C THR A 247 -7.65 7.24 -20.55
N ASN A 248 -6.78 8.06 -19.98
CA ASN A 248 -6.81 8.51 -18.58
C ASN A 248 -7.16 9.98 -18.46
#